data_98044444079c109a717d3c9da6002ebf
#
_entry.id   98044444079c109a717d3c9da6002ebf
#
_cell.length_a   1.000
_cell.length_b   1.000
_cell.length_c   1.000
_cell.angle_alpha   90.00
_cell.angle_beta   90.00
_cell.angle_gamma   90.00
#
_symmetry.space_group_name_H-M   'P 1'
#
loop_
_entity.id
_entity.type
_entity.pdbx_description
1 polymer ?
#
loop_
_entity_poly.entity_id
_entity_poly.type
_entity_poly.pdbx_seq_one_letter_code
_entity_poly.pdbx_strand_id
1 'polypeptide(L)'
;SANEYDGRVLASQGDVLVVTVNYRLGPFGFTNLDSLSDELTGTVSNGYRDMILALEWIKDNIIDYGGNPENVTIFGESSGGLGVLGLFAAPGADGLFHKAIIHSANGPRWPEGDQNPKIAEKLGVGTTELLDTLRSMSAEEIIKAELPAGLCIDGKVLTRSFNEAIAESP
;
A
#
# COMPACT_ATOMS: atom_id res chain seq x y z
N SER A 1 -8.21 -1.89 14.31
CA SER A 1 -8.41 -0.47 13.94
C SER A 1 -8.65 0.33 15.21
N ALA A 2 -7.98 1.46 15.32
CA ALA A 2 -8.20 2.38 16.43
C ALA A 2 -9.62 2.98 16.33
N ASN A 3 -10.26 3.30 17.47
CA ASN A 3 -11.58 3.93 17.51
C ASN A 3 -11.65 5.25 16.69
N GLU A 4 -10.49 5.86 16.41
CA GLU A 4 -10.33 7.08 15.63
C GLU A 4 -10.73 6.94 14.17
N TYR A 5 -10.71 5.69 13.63
CA TYR A 5 -11.09 5.41 12.24
C TYR A 5 -12.50 4.82 12.10
N ASP A 6 -13.33 4.97 13.16
CA ASP A 6 -14.72 4.52 13.13
C ASP A 6 -15.57 5.44 12.23
N GLY A 7 -15.99 4.92 11.09
CA GLY A 7 -16.75 5.65 10.08
C GLY A 7 -18.22 5.91 10.43
N ARG A 8 -18.73 5.45 11.60
CA ARG A 8 -20.15 5.55 11.95
C ARG A 8 -20.70 6.98 11.94
N VAL A 9 -19.88 7.94 12.38
CA VAL A 9 -20.30 9.36 12.41
C VAL A 9 -20.45 9.88 10.99
N LEU A 10 -19.46 9.62 10.12
CA LEU A 10 -19.52 10.02 8.71
C LEU A 10 -20.72 9.36 8.00
N ALA A 11 -20.92 8.07 8.21
CA ALA A 11 -22.02 7.33 7.60
C ALA A 11 -23.38 7.87 8.06
N SER A 12 -23.54 8.15 9.37
CA SER A 12 -24.82 8.60 9.92
C SER A 12 -25.21 10.03 9.55
N GLN A 13 -24.22 10.89 9.26
CA GLN A 13 -24.45 12.31 8.96
C GLN A 13 -24.32 12.65 7.48
N GLY A 14 -23.58 11.84 6.72
CA GLY A 14 -23.22 12.17 5.36
C GLY A 14 -23.99 11.40 4.27
N ASP A 15 -24.90 10.50 4.65
CA ASP A 15 -25.57 9.59 3.71
C ASP A 15 -24.58 8.86 2.80
N VAL A 16 -23.53 8.31 3.43
CA VAL A 16 -22.44 7.62 2.75
C VAL A 16 -22.16 6.26 3.39
N LEU A 17 -21.66 5.34 2.60
CA LEU A 17 -20.99 4.13 3.13
C LEU A 17 -19.53 4.43 3.42
N VAL A 18 -19.06 4.01 4.58
CA VAL A 18 -17.64 4.11 4.94
C VAL A 18 -17.04 2.71 5.00
N VAL A 19 -16.06 2.48 4.17
CA VAL A 19 -15.30 1.21 4.12
C VAL A 19 -13.90 1.46 4.63
N THR A 20 -13.49 0.71 5.65
CA THR A 20 -12.12 0.70 6.16
C THR A 20 -11.42 -0.59 5.74
N VAL A 21 -10.19 -0.47 5.30
CA VAL A 21 -9.42 -1.57 4.74
C VAL A 21 -8.21 -1.86 5.61
N ASN A 22 -7.98 -3.14 5.91
CA ASN A 22 -6.72 -3.62 6.46
C ASN A 22 -5.85 -4.14 5.31
N TYR A 23 -4.73 -3.48 5.09
CA TYR A 23 -3.72 -3.88 4.11
C TYR A 23 -2.40 -4.22 4.82
N ARG A 24 -1.54 -4.98 4.18
CA ARG A 24 -0.24 -5.36 4.75
C ARG A 24 0.61 -4.13 5.02
N LEU A 25 1.20 -4.08 6.20
CA LEU A 25 2.03 -2.99 6.70
C LEU A 25 3.48 -3.43 6.90
N GLY A 26 4.35 -2.45 7.15
CA GLY A 26 5.75 -2.69 7.47
C GLY A 26 6.44 -3.60 6.45
N PRO A 27 7.26 -4.54 6.89
CA PRO A 27 8.03 -5.38 5.99
C PRO A 27 7.18 -6.28 5.08
N PHE A 28 5.99 -6.66 5.49
CA PHE A 28 5.10 -7.50 4.67
C PHE A 28 4.43 -6.74 3.53
N GLY A 29 4.25 -5.44 3.69
CA GLY A 29 3.59 -4.58 2.70
C GLY A 29 4.54 -3.80 1.82
N PHE A 30 5.74 -3.45 2.34
CA PHE A 30 6.53 -2.37 1.77
C PHE A 30 8.06 -2.60 1.80
N THR A 31 8.53 -3.84 1.90
CA THR A 31 9.96 -4.18 1.75
C THR A 31 10.24 -4.67 0.34
N ASN A 32 11.28 -4.12 -0.28
CA ASN A 32 11.73 -4.57 -1.60
C ASN A 32 12.61 -5.81 -1.46
N LEU A 33 12.11 -6.94 -1.96
CA LEU A 33 12.81 -8.22 -2.00
C LEU A 33 13.03 -8.71 -3.45
N ASP A 34 12.80 -7.86 -4.44
CA ASP A 34 12.78 -8.21 -5.87
C ASP A 34 14.07 -8.89 -6.34
N SER A 35 15.22 -8.46 -5.82
CA SER A 35 16.52 -9.02 -6.24
C SER A 35 16.81 -10.42 -5.68
N LEU A 36 15.97 -10.92 -4.76
CA LEU A 36 16.16 -12.25 -4.18
C LEU A 36 15.53 -13.37 -5.03
N SER A 37 14.45 -13.09 -5.74
CA SER A 37 13.75 -14.07 -6.59
C SER A 37 12.71 -13.40 -7.47
N ASP A 38 12.49 -13.92 -8.67
CA ASP A 38 11.43 -13.48 -9.58
C ASP A 38 10.02 -13.59 -8.96
N GLU A 39 9.81 -14.57 -8.07
CA GLU A 39 8.55 -14.74 -7.33
C GLU A 39 8.25 -13.56 -6.39
N LEU A 40 9.27 -12.78 -6.01
CA LEU A 40 9.15 -11.65 -5.10
C LEU A 40 9.03 -10.31 -5.82
N THR A 41 8.82 -10.35 -7.14
CA THR A 41 8.69 -9.15 -7.97
C THR A 41 7.58 -8.22 -7.49
N GLY A 42 7.94 -6.97 -7.16
CA GLY A 42 7.03 -5.91 -6.70
C GLY A 42 6.53 -6.09 -5.27
N THR A 43 7.27 -6.83 -4.41
CA THR A 43 6.90 -7.01 -3.00
C THR A 43 6.85 -5.71 -2.21
N VAL A 44 7.62 -4.71 -2.62
CA VAL A 44 7.58 -3.36 -2.02
C VAL A 44 6.21 -2.68 -2.16
N SER A 45 5.38 -3.14 -3.06
CA SER A 45 4.04 -2.62 -3.33
C SER A 45 2.91 -3.58 -2.93
N ASN A 46 3.20 -4.57 -2.08
CA ASN A 46 2.16 -5.51 -1.62
C ASN A 46 1.01 -4.82 -0.88
N GLY A 47 1.29 -3.79 -0.07
CA GLY A 47 0.24 -2.99 0.57
C GLY A 47 -0.66 -2.27 -0.45
N TYR A 48 -0.10 -1.82 -1.57
CA TYR A 48 -0.89 -1.22 -2.66
C TYR A 48 -1.72 -2.26 -3.41
N ARG A 49 -1.19 -3.46 -3.64
CA ARG A 49 -1.98 -4.56 -4.23
C ARG A 49 -3.19 -4.89 -3.37
N ASP A 50 -3.02 -4.88 -2.05
CA ASP A 50 -4.13 -5.10 -1.10
C ASP A 50 -5.18 -3.98 -1.20
N MET A 51 -4.75 -2.72 -1.30
CA MET A 51 -5.66 -1.57 -1.48
C MET A 51 -6.39 -1.62 -2.82
N ILE A 52 -5.70 -1.97 -3.91
CA ILE A 52 -6.30 -2.13 -5.24
C ILE A 52 -7.35 -3.25 -5.19
N LEU A 53 -7.02 -4.40 -4.64
CA LEU A 53 -7.95 -5.52 -4.49
C LEU A 53 -9.20 -5.12 -3.68
N ALA A 54 -9.03 -4.30 -2.64
CA ALA A 54 -10.15 -3.79 -1.87
C ALA A 54 -11.04 -2.85 -2.71
N LEU A 55 -10.45 -2.01 -3.56
CA LEU A 55 -11.20 -1.14 -4.47
C LEU A 55 -11.92 -1.94 -5.57
N GLU A 56 -11.29 -2.98 -6.10
CA GLU A 56 -11.94 -3.93 -7.02
C GLU A 56 -13.15 -4.59 -6.34
N TRP A 57 -12.98 -5.06 -5.11
CA TRP A 57 -14.09 -5.62 -4.34
C TRP A 57 -15.22 -4.61 -4.13
N ILE A 58 -14.91 -3.35 -3.82
CA ILE A 58 -15.91 -2.28 -3.69
C ILE A 58 -16.66 -2.09 -5.01
N LYS A 59 -15.95 -2.02 -6.13
CA LYS A 59 -16.54 -1.87 -7.46
C LYS A 59 -17.54 -2.99 -7.77
N ASP A 60 -17.19 -4.22 -7.42
CA ASP A 60 -17.99 -5.39 -7.75
C ASP A 60 -19.18 -5.63 -6.80
N ASN A 61 -19.08 -5.16 -5.54
CA ASN A 61 -20.00 -5.60 -4.49
C ASN A 61 -20.77 -4.45 -3.80
N ILE A 62 -20.29 -3.19 -3.87
CA ILE A 62 -20.83 -2.13 -3.01
C ILE A 62 -22.30 -1.81 -3.29
N ILE A 63 -22.79 -2.15 -4.47
CA ILE A 63 -24.19 -1.98 -4.85
C ILE A 63 -25.14 -2.78 -3.95
N ASP A 64 -24.73 -3.95 -3.53
CA ASP A 64 -25.51 -4.84 -2.65
C ASP A 64 -25.65 -4.26 -1.22
N TYR A 65 -24.79 -3.30 -0.89
CA TYR A 65 -24.81 -2.55 0.37
C TYR A 65 -25.50 -1.18 0.22
N GLY A 66 -26.08 -0.88 -0.95
CA GLY A 66 -26.74 0.40 -1.23
C GLY A 66 -25.78 1.51 -1.67
N GLY A 67 -24.50 1.19 -1.96
CA GLY A 67 -23.51 2.14 -2.45
C GLY A 67 -23.55 2.31 -3.96
N ASN A 68 -22.86 3.35 -4.44
CA ASN A 68 -22.69 3.63 -5.85
C ASN A 68 -21.22 3.37 -6.25
N PRO A 69 -20.92 2.32 -7.03
CA PRO A 69 -19.55 2.03 -7.46
C PRO A 69 -18.93 3.12 -8.34
N GLU A 70 -19.77 3.96 -8.99
CA GLU A 70 -19.33 5.10 -9.80
C GLU A 70 -19.16 6.40 -9.00
N ASN A 71 -19.20 6.32 -7.66
CA ASN A 71 -19.02 7.48 -6.78
C ASN A 71 -18.15 7.12 -5.56
N VAL A 72 -16.98 6.60 -5.80
CA VAL A 72 -16.02 6.19 -4.77
C VAL A 72 -15.06 7.33 -4.47
N THR A 73 -14.98 7.72 -3.20
CA THR A 73 -13.98 8.68 -2.69
C THR A 73 -12.99 7.93 -1.81
N ILE A 74 -11.72 8.01 -2.14
CA ILE A 74 -10.64 7.51 -1.28
C ILE A 74 -10.10 8.65 -0.42
N PHE A 75 -9.78 8.38 0.84
CA PHE A 75 -9.19 9.40 1.71
C PHE A 75 -8.24 8.80 2.72
N GLY A 76 -7.29 9.60 3.16
CA GLY A 76 -6.30 9.17 4.14
C GLY A 76 -5.50 10.32 4.73
N GLU A 77 -5.00 10.10 5.94
CA GLU A 77 -4.17 11.04 6.70
C GLU A 77 -2.78 10.42 6.91
N SER A 78 -1.73 11.25 6.84
CA SER A 78 -0.34 10.85 7.09
C SER A 78 0.07 9.66 6.19
N SER A 79 0.38 8.50 6.74
CA SER A 79 0.66 7.26 5.98
C SER A 79 -0.54 6.82 5.12
N GLY A 80 -1.77 7.04 5.58
CA GLY A 80 -2.96 6.83 4.77
C GLY A 80 -3.05 7.78 3.58
N GLY A 81 -2.64 9.04 3.75
CA GLY A 81 -2.50 10.00 2.65
C GLY A 81 -1.45 9.57 1.63
N LEU A 82 -0.33 8.97 2.08
CA LEU A 82 0.65 8.34 1.18
C LEU A 82 0.05 7.13 0.45
N GLY A 83 -0.80 6.35 1.11
CA GLY A 83 -1.56 5.29 0.46
C GLY A 83 -2.40 5.81 -0.70
N VAL A 84 -3.15 6.90 -0.47
CA VAL A 84 -3.93 7.56 -1.52
C VAL A 84 -3.04 8.05 -2.66
N LEU A 85 -1.92 8.72 -2.37
CA LEU A 85 -0.96 9.15 -3.39
C LEU A 85 -0.43 7.98 -4.23
N GLY A 86 -0.11 6.85 -3.58
CA GLY A 86 0.37 5.67 -4.29
C GLY A 86 -0.68 5.07 -5.23
N LEU A 87 -1.96 5.12 -4.87
CA LEU A 87 -3.04 4.66 -5.75
C LEU A 87 -3.14 5.48 -7.02
N PHE A 88 -2.84 6.79 -7.01
CA PHE A 88 -2.71 7.58 -8.23
C PHE A 88 -1.55 7.12 -9.12
N ALA A 89 -0.45 6.66 -8.52
CA ALA A 89 0.73 6.19 -9.25
C ALA A 89 0.59 4.74 -9.76
N ALA A 90 -0.47 4.04 -9.38
CA ALA A 90 -0.74 2.66 -9.71
C ALA A 90 -1.78 2.53 -10.84
N PRO A 91 -1.40 2.18 -12.08
CA PRO A 91 -2.37 1.97 -13.18
C PRO A 91 -3.46 0.94 -12.86
N GLY A 92 -3.16 -0.03 -11.98
CA GLY A 92 -4.15 -1.00 -11.51
C GLY A 92 -5.30 -0.39 -10.70
N ALA A 93 -5.17 0.85 -10.22
CA ALA A 93 -6.23 1.57 -9.52
C ALA A 93 -7.06 2.50 -10.43
N ASP A 94 -6.70 2.61 -11.72
CA ASP A 94 -7.39 3.48 -12.65
C ASP A 94 -8.86 3.06 -12.82
N GLY A 95 -9.79 4.00 -12.64
CA GLY A 95 -11.24 3.76 -12.73
C GLY A 95 -11.84 2.97 -11.56
N LEU A 96 -11.10 2.80 -10.45
CA LEU A 96 -11.62 2.20 -9.21
C LEU A 96 -12.05 3.25 -8.18
N PHE A 97 -11.65 4.50 -8.35
CA PHE A 97 -12.10 5.62 -7.52
C PHE A 97 -12.30 6.89 -8.37
N HIS A 98 -13.06 7.85 -7.86
CA HIS A 98 -13.53 9.03 -8.59
C HIS A 98 -13.09 10.34 -7.93
N LYS A 99 -12.79 10.29 -6.64
CA LYS A 99 -12.39 11.44 -5.82
C LYS A 99 -11.36 11.00 -4.79
N ALA A 100 -10.49 11.91 -4.41
CA ALA A 100 -9.49 11.66 -3.38
C ALA A 100 -9.33 12.85 -2.43
N ILE A 101 -9.11 12.55 -1.17
CA ILE A 101 -8.79 13.51 -0.13
C ILE A 101 -7.49 13.06 0.55
N ILE A 102 -6.47 13.90 0.46
CA ILE A 102 -5.13 13.62 0.97
C ILE A 102 -4.82 14.61 2.07
N HIS A 103 -4.70 14.11 3.30
CA HIS A 103 -4.36 14.94 4.45
C HIS A 103 -2.94 14.64 4.92
N SER A 104 -2.14 15.71 5.11
CA SER A 104 -0.83 15.66 5.79
C SER A 104 0.13 14.61 5.23
N ALA A 105 0.01 14.27 3.94
CA ALA A 105 0.93 13.37 3.28
C ALA A 105 2.23 14.12 2.97
N ASN A 106 3.27 13.88 3.76
CA ASN A 106 4.62 14.28 3.38
C ASN A 106 5.09 13.35 2.28
N GLY A 107 5.59 13.88 1.17
CA GLY A 107 5.96 13.12 -0.01
C GLY A 107 6.78 11.85 0.27
N PRO A 108 6.83 10.93 -0.67
CA PRO A 108 7.38 9.60 -0.47
C PRO A 108 8.83 9.64 0.00
N ARG A 109 9.14 8.85 1.01
CA ARG A 109 10.52 8.57 1.43
C ARG A 109 10.89 7.20 0.89
N TRP A 110 11.70 7.19 -0.14
CA TRP A 110 12.15 5.98 -0.79
C TRP A 110 13.42 5.44 -0.12
N PRO A 111 13.50 4.17 0.20
CA PRO A 111 14.80 3.53 0.27
C PRO A 111 15.35 3.41 -1.17
N GLU A 112 16.38 4.18 -1.48
CA GLU A 112 17.04 4.10 -2.79
C GLU A 112 17.81 2.79 -2.94
N GLY A 113 17.71 2.18 -4.11
CA GLY A 113 18.45 0.99 -4.50
C GLY A 113 18.03 -0.31 -3.82
N ASP A 114 18.81 -1.35 -4.06
CA ASP A 114 18.59 -2.66 -3.46
C ASP A 114 18.94 -2.63 -1.97
N GLN A 115 17.96 -2.92 -1.10
CA GLN A 115 18.13 -2.95 0.34
C GLN A 115 18.50 -4.35 0.87
N ASN A 116 18.48 -5.37 0.05
CA ASN A 116 18.72 -6.75 0.48
C ASN A 116 20.11 -6.98 1.11
N PRO A 117 21.20 -6.34 0.64
CA PRO A 117 22.49 -6.41 1.33
C PRO A 117 22.45 -5.87 2.77
N LYS A 118 21.70 -4.76 3.00
CA LYS A 118 21.54 -4.19 4.36
C LYS A 118 20.67 -5.06 5.24
N ILE A 119 19.64 -5.70 4.66
CA ILE A 119 18.79 -6.65 5.38
C ILE A 119 19.61 -7.87 5.79
N ALA A 120 20.41 -8.41 4.89
CA ALA A 120 21.29 -9.55 5.15
C ALA A 120 22.30 -9.24 6.28
N GLU A 121 22.97 -8.08 6.20
CA GLU A 121 23.86 -7.60 7.26
C GLU A 121 23.16 -7.48 8.61
N LYS A 122 21.94 -6.89 8.63
CA LYS A 122 21.15 -6.73 9.86
C LYS A 122 20.75 -8.06 10.49
N LEU A 123 20.50 -9.08 9.67
CA LEU A 123 20.17 -10.43 10.12
C LEU A 123 21.40 -11.31 10.37
N GLY A 124 22.62 -10.82 10.07
CA GLY A 124 23.87 -11.55 10.26
C GLY A 124 24.05 -12.73 9.31
N VAL A 125 23.51 -12.65 8.08
CA VAL A 125 23.53 -13.72 7.07
C VAL A 125 24.10 -13.22 5.74
N GLY A 126 24.48 -14.13 4.86
CA GLY A 126 24.84 -13.81 3.47
C GLY A 126 23.60 -13.44 2.64
N THR A 127 23.78 -12.63 1.59
CA THR A 127 22.67 -12.28 0.68
C THR A 127 22.06 -13.49 -0.02
N THR A 128 22.86 -14.52 -0.27
CA THR A 128 22.40 -15.80 -0.86
C THR A 128 21.54 -16.63 0.09
N GLU A 129 21.70 -16.43 1.40
CA GLU A 129 20.96 -17.14 2.44
C GLU A 129 19.73 -16.35 2.92
N LEU A 130 19.64 -15.08 2.52
CA LEU A 130 18.65 -14.15 3.03
C LEU A 130 17.21 -14.63 2.81
N LEU A 131 16.90 -15.14 1.62
CA LEU A 131 15.56 -15.59 1.30
C LEU A 131 15.12 -16.76 2.19
N ASP A 132 15.96 -17.75 2.34
CA ASP A 132 15.66 -18.92 3.18
C ASP A 132 15.59 -18.54 4.65
N THR A 133 16.44 -17.61 5.08
CA THR A 133 16.39 -17.04 6.43
C THR A 133 15.04 -16.36 6.68
N LEU A 134 14.63 -15.44 5.80
CA LEU A 134 13.34 -14.75 5.92
C LEU A 134 12.15 -15.73 5.91
N ARG A 135 12.19 -16.77 5.09
CA ARG A 135 11.14 -17.81 5.04
C ARG A 135 11.07 -18.65 6.30
N SER A 136 12.19 -18.81 7.01
CA SER A 136 12.27 -19.58 8.27
C SER A 136 11.84 -18.78 9.49
N MET A 137 11.83 -17.44 9.41
CA MET A 137 11.46 -16.56 10.50
C MET A 137 9.93 -16.54 10.71
N SER A 138 9.52 -16.44 11.95
CA SER A 138 8.13 -16.12 12.30
C SER A 138 7.80 -14.67 11.94
N ALA A 139 6.52 -14.36 11.79
CA ALA A 139 6.07 -12.98 11.54
C ALA A 139 6.54 -12.00 12.63
N GLU A 140 6.54 -12.46 13.89
CA GLU A 140 7.01 -11.66 15.03
C GLU A 140 8.50 -11.32 14.93
N GLU A 141 9.33 -12.28 14.51
CA GLU A 141 10.76 -12.07 14.31
C GLU A 141 11.04 -11.10 13.18
N ILE A 142 10.30 -11.20 12.06
CA ILE A 142 10.39 -10.27 10.93
C ILE A 142 10.02 -8.83 11.38
N ILE A 143 8.95 -8.69 12.17
CA ILE A 143 8.54 -7.38 12.69
C ILE A 143 9.62 -6.81 13.63
N LYS A 144 10.14 -7.62 14.56
CA LYS A 144 11.20 -7.21 15.49
C LYS A 144 12.51 -6.86 14.78
N ALA A 145 12.76 -7.44 13.64
CA ALA A 145 13.94 -7.14 12.84
C ALA A 145 13.89 -5.73 12.22
N GLU A 146 12.74 -5.02 12.26
CA GLU A 146 12.60 -3.65 11.75
C GLU A 146 13.26 -3.49 10.36
N LEU A 147 12.87 -4.36 9.44
CA LEU A 147 13.41 -4.34 8.08
C LEU A 147 13.06 -3.03 7.37
N PRO A 148 13.91 -2.53 6.47
CA PRO A 148 13.61 -1.35 5.66
C PRO A 148 12.28 -1.54 4.94
N ALA A 149 11.36 -0.63 5.17
CA ALA A 149 10.05 -0.62 4.52
C ALA A 149 9.72 0.80 4.11
N GLY A 150 9.18 0.99 2.95
CA GLY A 150 8.81 2.32 2.47
C GLY A 150 8.14 2.29 1.12
N LEU A 151 7.56 3.44 0.79
CA LEU A 151 6.94 3.68 -0.50
C LEU A 151 8.01 3.75 -1.59
N CYS A 152 7.83 3.00 -2.67
CA CYS A 152 8.73 3.01 -3.80
C CYS A 152 7.95 2.95 -5.12
N ILE A 153 8.33 3.79 -6.10
CA ILE A 153 7.95 3.57 -7.49
C ILE A 153 8.79 2.38 -7.96
N ASP A 154 8.17 1.24 -8.04
CA ASP A 154 8.84 -0.02 -8.36
C ASP A 154 8.87 -0.32 -9.87
N GLY A 155 8.21 0.53 -10.67
CA GLY A 155 8.08 0.34 -12.11
C GLY A 155 7.19 -0.85 -12.51
N LYS A 156 6.45 -1.43 -11.55
CA LYS A 156 5.63 -2.63 -11.73
C LYS A 156 4.19 -2.41 -11.27
N VAL A 157 4.00 -2.04 -10.02
CA VAL A 157 2.71 -1.68 -9.44
C VAL A 157 2.54 -0.17 -9.44
N LEU A 158 3.54 0.55 -8.95
CA LEU A 158 3.64 2.00 -8.97
C LEU A 158 4.56 2.38 -10.13
N THR A 159 4.00 2.78 -11.26
CA THR A 159 4.75 3.01 -12.50
C THR A 159 4.85 4.48 -12.89
N ARG A 160 4.03 5.35 -12.29
CA ARG A 160 3.98 6.79 -12.57
C ARG A 160 4.56 7.57 -11.40
N SER A 161 5.21 8.69 -11.70
CA SER A 161 5.51 9.65 -10.62
C SER A 161 4.20 10.26 -10.09
N PHE A 162 4.18 10.69 -8.82
CA PHE A 162 2.97 11.28 -8.23
C PHE A 162 2.53 12.55 -8.94
N ASN A 163 3.49 13.37 -9.39
CA ASN A 163 3.18 14.61 -10.10
C ASN A 163 2.54 14.33 -11.46
N GLU A 164 3.05 13.35 -12.20
CA GLU A 164 2.45 12.89 -13.45
C GLU A 164 1.06 12.31 -13.19
N ALA A 165 0.94 11.41 -12.23
CA ALA A 165 -0.31 10.76 -11.90
C ALA A 165 -1.42 11.75 -11.48
N ILE A 166 -1.09 12.77 -10.67
CA ILE A 166 -2.04 13.81 -10.28
C ILE A 166 -2.39 14.72 -11.48
N ALA A 167 -1.41 15.04 -12.33
CA ALA A 167 -1.65 15.88 -13.50
C ALA A 167 -2.50 15.21 -14.58
N GLU A 168 -2.44 13.88 -14.66
CA GLU A 168 -3.22 13.06 -15.61
C GLU A 168 -4.59 12.61 -15.07
N SER A 169 -4.84 12.88 -13.77
CA SER A 169 -6.14 12.55 -13.17
C SER A 169 -7.24 13.44 -13.74
N PRO A 170 -8.37 12.86 -14.11
CA PRO A 170 -9.51 13.61 -14.66
C PRO A 170 -10.17 14.55 -13.64
#